data_e55f6fde394ebcc4857430e478e96b77
#
_entry.id   e55f6fde394ebcc4857430e478e96b77
#
_cell.length_a   1.000
_cell.length_b   1.000
_cell.length_c   1.000
_cell.angle_alpha   90.00
_cell.angle_beta   90.00
_cell.angle_gamma   90.00
#
_symmetry.space_group_name_H-M   'P 1'
#
loop_
_entity.id
_entity.type
_entity.pdbx_description
1 polymer ?
#
loop_
_entity_poly.entity_id
_entity_poly.type
_entity_poly.pdbx_seq_one_letter_code
_entity_poly.pdbx_strand_id
1 'polypeptide(L)'
;MGLAAANWQPLRLSGIQSQRRMLSLDKTKLERRSLARSEFLFRQGDKVQAIYLIEEGRLRLDRRTFDGRSLVFGTSSAGEFFVEAALFADIFHCDAVATEPSRVRIYPKAVVLKALNTEPSDALSFLEAMAHQVIEARQRLELMKTRSAKERVMLYLDLHAGPQGLLTLKSELQDIASELGLTREAFYRTLASLERAGAIERSGARIALKRVPGA
;
A
#
# COMPACT_ATOMS: atom_id res chain seq x y z
N MET A 1 7.67 13.75 -37.78
CA MET A 1 7.85 12.41 -37.18
C MET A 1 7.32 12.49 -35.77
N GLY A 2 6.06 12.11 -35.60
CA GLY A 2 5.36 12.17 -34.31
C GLY A 2 5.79 10.99 -33.43
N LEU A 3 6.34 11.27 -32.28
CA LEU A 3 6.49 10.30 -31.20
C LEU A 3 5.08 9.93 -30.76
N ALA A 4 4.67 8.69 -31.07
CA ALA A 4 3.45 8.10 -30.55
C ALA A 4 3.51 8.20 -29.02
N ALA A 5 2.55 8.90 -28.41
CA ALA A 5 2.33 8.88 -26.99
C ALA A 5 2.20 7.42 -26.57
N ALA A 6 3.18 6.91 -25.87
CA ALA A 6 3.14 5.59 -25.30
C ALA A 6 1.87 5.53 -24.44
N ASN A 7 1.00 4.60 -24.75
CA ASN A 7 -0.26 4.35 -24.08
C ASN A 7 0.06 3.80 -22.67
N TRP A 8 0.52 4.69 -21.78
CA TRP A 8 0.80 4.37 -20.38
C TRP A 8 -0.54 4.20 -19.68
N GLN A 9 -0.98 2.96 -19.62
CA GLN A 9 -2.13 2.63 -18.78
C GLN A 9 -1.62 2.51 -17.34
N PRO A 10 -2.21 3.26 -16.37
CA PRO A 10 -1.89 3.04 -14.97
C PRO A 10 -2.18 1.58 -14.63
N LEU A 11 -1.16 0.87 -14.19
CA LEU A 11 -1.29 -0.48 -13.68
C LEU A 11 -2.34 -0.45 -12.56
N ARG A 12 -3.42 -1.17 -12.74
CA ARG A 12 -4.51 -1.26 -11.77
C ARG A 12 -3.91 -1.69 -10.43
N LEU A 13 -4.18 -0.93 -9.38
CA LEU A 13 -3.86 -1.26 -8.00
C LEU A 13 -4.71 -2.47 -7.50
N SER A 14 -4.68 -3.57 -8.25
CA SER A 14 -5.21 -4.87 -7.82
C SER A 14 -4.14 -5.70 -7.10
N GLY A 15 -3.17 -5.02 -6.48
CA GLY A 15 -1.99 -5.64 -5.85
C GLY A 15 -2.28 -6.65 -4.74
N ILE A 16 -3.50 -6.68 -4.19
CA ILE A 16 -3.86 -7.61 -3.11
C ILE A 16 -3.87 -9.07 -3.57
N GLN A 17 -4.08 -9.36 -4.86
CA GLN A 17 -4.10 -10.75 -5.34
C GLN A 17 -2.72 -11.29 -5.73
N SER A 18 -1.80 -10.45 -6.20
CA SER A 18 -0.44 -10.87 -6.55
C SER A 18 0.43 -11.11 -5.30
N GLN A 19 0.23 -10.35 -4.22
CA GLN A 19 1.00 -10.52 -2.99
C GLN A 19 0.73 -11.85 -2.26
N ARG A 20 -0.47 -12.44 -2.39
CA ARG A 20 -0.79 -13.75 -1.78
C ARG A 20 0.04 -14.92 -2.33
N ARG A 21 0.68 -14.78 -3.48
CA ARG A 21 1.44 -15.82 -4.19
C ARG A 21 2.91 -15.51 -4.40
N MET A 22 3.46 -14.56 -3.65
CA MET A 22 4.84 -14.08 -3.84
C MET A 22 5.89 -15.19 -3.69
N LEU A 23 5.59 -16.25 -2.93
CA LEU A 23 6.50 -17.37 -2.70
C LEU A 23 5.73 -18.68 -2.71
N SER A 24 6.27 -19.69 -3.41
CA SER A 24 5.72 -21.06 -3.52
C SER A 24 6.07 -21.97 -2.34
N LEU A 25 6.64 -21.40 -1.26
CA LEU A 25 7.04 -22.15 -0.08
C LEU A 25 5.88 -22.91 0.57
N ASP A 26 6.18 -24.14 1.04
CA ASP A 26 5.23 -24.94 1.79
C ASP A 26 4.82 -24.25 3.09
N LYS A 27 3.64 -23.62 3.06
CA LYS A 27 3.11 -22.83 4.15
C LYS A 27 2.83 -23.64 5.42
N THR A 28 2.70 -24.96 5.32
CA THR A 28 2.42 -25.83 6.48
C THR A 28 3.62 -25.97 7.40
N LYS A 29 4.82 -25.77 6.88
CA LYS A 29 6.10 -25.84 7.62
C LYS A 29 6.55 -24.52 8.22
N LEU A 30 5.82 -23.43 7.97
CA LEU A 30 6.18 -22.11 8.46
C LEU A 30 5.46 -21.81 9.78
N GLU A 31 6.21 -21.28 10.73
CA GLU A 31 5.68 -20.87 12.02
C GLU A 31 4.68 -19.72 11.92
N ARG A 32 3.79 -19.67 12.89
CA ARG A 32 2.84 -18.57 13.09
C ARG A 32 3.06 -17.92 14.43
N ARG A 33 2.84 -16.62 14.49
CA ARG A 33 2.83 -15.86 15.73
C ARG A 33 1.53 -15.08 15.84
N SER A 34 0.85 -15.23 16.98
CA SER A 34 -0.29 -14.39 17.36
C SER A 34 0.23 -13.19 18.14
N LEU A 35 -0.38 -12.05 17.91
CA LEU A 35 -0.06 -10.77 18.54
C LEU A 35 -1.33 -10.18 19.15
N ALA A 36 -1.27 -9.79 20.41
CA ALA A 36 -2.30 -8.97 21.02
C ALA A 36 -2.23 -7.53 20.48
N ARG A 37 -3.33 -6.78 20.64
CA ARG A 37 -3.32 -5.34 20.32
C ARG A 37 -2.21 -4.64 21.08
N SER A 38 -1.46 -3.76 20.40
CA SER A 38 -0.30 -3.01 20.89
C SER A 38 0.94 -3.87 21.18
N GLU A 39 0.92 -5.16 20.82
CA GLU A 39 2.10 -6.02 20.88
C GLU A 39 3.03 -5.73 19.69
N PHE A 40 4.34 -5.77 19.95
CA PHE A 40 5.35 -5.57 18.91
C PHE A 40 5.73 -6.89 18.26
N LEU A 41 5.72 -6.88 16.94
CA LEU A 41 6.28 -7.99 16.14
C LEU A 41 7.82 -7.95 16.18
N PHE A 42 8.38 -6.76 16.01
CA PHE A 42 9.81 -6.43 16.14
C PHE A 42 9.97 -4.94 16.46
N ARG A 43 11.18 -4.57 16.87
CA ARG A 43 11.54 -3.20 17.19
C ARG A 43 12.58 -2.64 16.23
N GLN A 44 12.65 -1.34 16.12
CA GLN A 44 13.71 -0.63 15.41
C GLN A 44 15.07 -1.01 16.01
N GLY A 45 16.01 -1.45 15.15
CA GLY A 45 17.33 -1.95 15.54
C GLY A 45 17.43 -3.46 15.70
N ASP A 46 16.31 -4.18 15.76
CA ASP A 46 16.33 -5.66 15.77
C ASP A 46 16.89 -6.19 14.45
N LYS A 47 17.58 -7.34 14.51
CA LYS A 47 18.11 -8.02 13.33
C LYS A 47 16.97 -8.54 12.44
N VAL A 48 17.08 -8.35 11.14
CA VAL A 48 16.14 -8.90 10.16
C VAL A 48 16.39 -10.39 9.99
N GLN A 49 15.56 -11.21 10.62
CA GLN A 49 15.62 -12.68 10.54
C GLN A 49 14.52 -13.28 9.68
N ALA A 50 13.45 -12.51 9.41
CA ALA A 50 12.30 -12.97 8.65
C ALA A 50 11.57 -11.79 7.99
N ILE A 51 10.76 -12.11 6.98
CA ILE A 51 9.64 -11.31 6.50
C ILE A 51 8.34 -12.00 6.92
N TYR A 52 7.22 -11.33 6.82
CA TYR A 52 5.97 -11.83 7.39
C TYR A 52 4.83 -11.76 6.38
N LEU A 53 3.87 -12.65 6.49
CA LEU A 53 2.56 -12.55 5.86
C LEU A 53 1.53 -12.32 6.96
N ILE A 54 0.76 -11.26 6.86
CA ILE A 54 -0.36 -11.03 7.77
C ILE A 54 -1.49 -11.97 7.37
N GLU A 55 -1.86 -12.92 8.25
CA GLU A 55 -2.97 -13.84 8.01
C GLU A 55 -4.28 -13.25 8.51
N GLU A 56 -4.23 -12.53 9.65
CA GLU A 56 -5.38 -11.89 10.30
C GLU A 56 -4.93 -10.61 10.98
N GLY A 57 -5.84 -9.64 11.06
CA GLY A 57 -5.61 -8.39 11.76
C GLY A 57 -4.85 -7.35 10.94
N ARG A 58 -4.17 -6.43 11.65
CA ARG A 58 -3.51 -5.27 11.07
C ARG A 58 -2.27 -4.88 11.84
N LEU A 59 -1.19 -4.60 11.11
CA LEU A 59 0.09 -4.15 11.64
C LEU A 59 0.42 -2.74 11.14
N ARG A 60 1.05 -1.94 11.99
CA ARG A 60 1.49 -0.58 11.69
C ARG A 60 3.00 -0.50 11.84
N LEU A 61 3.64 0.29 10.97
CA LEU A 61 5.05 0.62 11.01
C LEU A 61 5.22 2.02 11.62
N ASP A 62 5.90 2.09 12.75
CA ASP A 62 6.20 3.31 13.48
C ASP A 62 7.71 3.54 13.48
N ARG A 63 8.15 4.70 13.02
CA ARG A 63 9.55 5.11 13.11
C ARG A 63 9.73 6.14 14.22
N ARG A 64 10.65 5.87 15.13
CA ARG A 64 11.07 6.87 16.11
C ARG A 64 12.08 7.79 15.47
N THR A 65 11.81 9.08 15.52
CA THR A 65 12.72 10.14 15.10
C THR A 65 13.69 10.45 16.23
N PHE A 66 14.80 11.14 15.92
CA PHE A 66 15.83 11.48 16.89
C PHE A 66 15.30 12.34 18.05
N ASP A 67 14.27 13.15 17.81
CA ASP A 67 13.59 14.00 18.83
C ASP A 67 12.50 13.22 19.62
N GLY A 68 12.47 11.87 19.48
CA GLY A 68 11.58 10.99 20.24
C GLY A 68 10.14 10.93 19.73
N ARG A 69 9.80 11.60 18.64
CA ARG A 69 8.45 11.51 18.04
C ARG A 69 8.27 10.16 17.35
N SER A 70 7.05 9.65 17.35
CA SER A 70 6.66 8.49 16.56
C SER A 70 6.01 8.96 15.27
N LEU A 71 6.54 8.50 14.14
CA LEU A 71 6.00 8.75 12.81
C LEU A 71 5.46 7.44 12.26
N VAL A 72 4.15 7.38 12.06
CA VAL A 72 3.50 6.28 11.33
C VAL A 72 3.82 6.45 9.85
N PHE A 73 4.44 5.45 9.23
CA PHE A 73 4.74 5.53 7.82
C PHE A 73 4.16 4.38 6.98
N GLY A 74 3.50 3.42 7.61
CA GLY A 74 2.81 2.35 6.91
C GLY A 74 1.86 1.57 7.79
N THR A 75 0.84 1.00 7.17
CA THR A 75 -0.09 0.05 7.77
C THR A 75 -0.38 -1.04 6.76
N SER A 76 -0.37 -2.29 7.19
CA SER A 76 -0.69 -3.45 6.35
C SER A 76 -1.73 -4.33 7.02
N SER A 77 -2.53 -5.01 6.21
CA SER A 77 -3.70 -5.78 6.60
C SER A 77 -3.59 -7.26 6.20
N ALA A 78 -4.54 -8.05 6.61
CA ALA A 78 -4.60 -9.47 6.28
C ALA A 78 -4.50 -9.73 4.76
N GLY A 79 -3.66 -10.68 4.39
CA GLY A 79 -3.38 -11.07 3.01
C GLY A 79 -2.16 -10.38 2.40
N GLU A 80 -1.54 -9.42 3.08
CA GLU A 80 -0.37 -8.69 2.62
C GLU A 80 0.92 -9.24 3.22
N PHE A 81 1.98 -9.31 2.41
CA PHE A 81 3.32 -9.46 2.93
C PHE A 81 3.73 -8.18 3.66
N PHE A 82 4.58 -8.34 4.65
CA PHE A 82 4.95 -7.27 5.55
C PHE A 82 6.47 -7.24 5.71
N VAL A 83 7.04 -6.07 5.49
CA VAL A 83 8.47 -5.77 5.55
C VAL A 83 9.34 -6.57 4.59
N GLU A 84 8.81 -6.99 3.45
CA GLU A 84 9.53 -7.70 2.41
C GLU A 84 10.73 -6.90 1.87
N ALA A 85 10.64 -5.57 1.85
CA ALA A 85 11.77 -4.69 1.48
C ALA A 85 12.95 -4.81 2.45
N ALA A 86 12.72 -5.24 3.70
CA ALA A 86 13.80 -5.46 4.67
C ALA A 86 14.58 -6.76 4.44
N LEU A 87 14.17 -7.63 3.49
CA LEU A 87 14.84 -8.90 3.22
C LEU A 87 16.36 -8.74 2.99
N PHE A 88 16.78 -7.62 2.40
CA PHE A 88 18.18 -7.31 2.11
C PHE A 88 18.82 -6.36 3.12
N ALA A 89 18.11 -6.00 4.19
CA ALA A 89 18.66 -5.21 5.30
C ALA A 89 19.16 -6.12 6.42
N ASP A 90 20.06 -5.57 7.27
CA ASP A 90 20.55 -6.28 8.45
C ASP A 90 19.69 -6.04 9.68
N ILE A 91 19.13 -4.85 9.80
CA ILE A 91 18.29 -4.42 10.93
C ILE A 91 16.99 -3.77 10.44
N PHE A 92 15.96 -3.86 11.25
CA PHE A 92 14.72 -3.12 11.02
C PHE A 92 14.91 -1.63 11.31
N HIS A 93 14.45 -0.77 10.43
CA HIS A 93 14.53 0.70 10.56
C HIS A 93 13.31 1.32 11.24
N CYS A 94 12.39 0.52 11.74
CA CYS A 94 11.13 0.91 12.37
C CYS A 94 10.66 -0.15 13.35
N ASP A 95 9.71 0.22 14.21
CA ASP A 95 8.91 -0.69 15.02
C ASP A 95 7.76 -1.25 14.18
N ALA A 96 7.36 -2.50 14.42
CA ALA A 96 6.11 -3.07 13.92
C ALA A 96 5.20 -3.42 15.08
N VAL A 97 3.98 -2.85 15.11
CA VAL A 97 3.03 -3.01 16.20
C VAL A 97 1.66 -3.42 15.69
N ALA A 98 1.03 -4.38 16.36
CA ALA A 98 -0.33 -4.80 16.06
C ALA A 98 -1.33 -3.72 16.53
N THR A 99 -2.21 -3.24 15.63
CA THR A 99 -3.25 -2.26 15.95
C THR A 99 -4.53 -2.92 16.46
N GLU A 100 -4.66 -4.21 16.23
CA GLU A 100 -5.74 -5.10 16.67
C GLU A 100 -5.16 -6.51 16.88
N PRO A 101 -5.87 -7.47 17.49
CA PRO A 101 -5.43 -8.86 17.55
C PRO A 101 -5.08 -9.35 16.15
N SER A 102 -3.85 -9.83 15.97
CA SER A 102 -3.31 -10.14 14.65
C SER A 102 -2.60 -11.49 14.68
N ARG A 103 -2.53 -12.14 13.51
CA ARG A 103 -1.75 -13.37 13.32
C ARG A 103 -0.89 -13.23 12.07
N VAL A 104 0.40 -13.51 12.23
CA VAL A 104 1.38 -13.47 11.14
C VAL A 104 1.98 -14.85 10.91
N ARG A 105 2.31 -15.14 9.66
CA ARG A 105 3.16 -16.26 9.27
C ARG A 105 4.57 -15.76 9.07
N ILE A 106 5.54 -16.49 9.63
CA ILE A 106 6.95 -16.12 9.64
C ILE A 106 7.64 -16.80 8.46
N TYR A 107 8.28 -16.02 7.62
CA TYR A 107 9.10 -16.48 6.50
C TYR A 107 10.56 -16.20 6.82
N PRO A 108 11.34 -17.21 7.29
CA PRO A 108 12.74 -17.00 7.66
C PRO A 108 13.56 -16.48 6.47
N LYS A 109 14.38 -15.45 6.70
CA LYS A 109 15.20 -14.77 5.68
C LYS A 109 16.02 -15.75 4.84
N ALA A 110 16.69 -16.71 5.49
CA ALA A 110 17.50 -17.72 4.81
C ALA A 110 16.67 -18.61 3.87
N VAL A 111 15.45 -19.00 4.29
CA VAL A 111 14.54 -19.83 3.48
C VAL A 111 14.04 -19.05 2.27
N VAL A 112 13.65 -17.79 2.46
CA VAL A 112 13.21 -16.93 1.37
C VAL A 112 14.34 -16.70 0.37
N LEU A 113 15.54 -16.32 0.82
CA LEU A 113 16.69 -16.11 -0.07
C LEU A 113 17.05 -17.37 -0.83
N LYS A 114 16.98 -18.55 -0.19
CA LYS A 114 17.19 -19.82 -0.88
C LYS A 114 16.14 -20.03 -1.97
N ALA A 115 14.86 -19.83 -1.68
CA ALA A 115 13.79 -19.98 -2.66
C ALA A 115 13.97 -19.05 -3.86
N LEU A 116 14.28 -17.77 -3.62
CA LEU A 116 14.55 -16.80 -4.69
C LEU A 116 15.75 -17.18 -5.57
N ASN A 117 16.74 -17.89 -5.03
CA ASN A 117 17.90 -18.37 -5.78
C ASN A 117 17.64 -19.67 -6.56
N THR A 118 16.74 -20.53 -6.08
CA THR A 118 16.51 -21.85 -6.68
C THR A 118 15.28 -21.92 -7.57
N GLU A 119 14.31 -21.03 -7.34
CA GLU A 119 13.02 -21.01 -8.04
C GLU A 119 12.85 -19.69 -8.83
N PRO A 120 13.13 -19.69 -10.14
CA PRO A 120 13.01 -18.45 -10.96
C PRO A 120 11.62 -17.82 -10.93
N SER A 121 10.57 -18.63 -10.79
CA SER A 121 9.18 -18.16 -10.67
C SER A 121 8.95 -17.36 -9.39
N ASP A 122 9.55 -17.77 -8.27
CA ASP A 122 9.46 -17.04 -7.00
C ASP A 122 10.25 -15.72 -7.08
N ALA A 123 11.45 -15.75 -7.69
CA ALA A 123 12.25 -14.58 -7.91
C ALA A 123 11.50 -13.53 -8.77
N LEU A 124 10.87 -13.99 -9.85
CA LEU A 124 10.08 -13.11 -10.74
C LEU A 124 8.86 -12.52 -10.00
N SER A 125 8.13 -13.34 -9.25
CA SER A 125 6.98 -12.88 -8.47
C SER A 125 7.37 -11.89 -7.38
N PHE A 126 8.53 -12.10 -6.72
CA PHE A 126 9.07 -11.17 -5.75
C PHE A 126 9.47 -9.84 -6.41
N LEU A 127 10.15 -9.89 -7.55
CA LEU A 127 10.54 -8.71 -8.31
C LEU A 127 9.32 -7.90 -8.79
N GLU A 128 8.27 -8.58 -9.26
CA GLU A 128 7.01 -7.96 -9.64
C GLU A 128 6.36 -7.23 -8.46
N ALA A 129 6.30 -7.87 -7.28
CA ALA A 129 5.78 -7.24 -6.07
C ALA A 129 6.59 -5.99 -5.68
N MET A 130 7.93 -6.04 -5.75
CA MET A 130 8.78 -4.89 -5.47
C MET A 130 8.60 -3.77 -6.50
N ALA A 131 8.46 -4.10 -7.79
CA ALA A 131 8.18 -3.12 -8.83
C ALA A 131 6.85 -2.39 -8.58
N HIS A 132 5.81 -3.11 -8.18
CA HIS A 132 4.53 -2.51 -7.80
C HIS A 132 4.67 -1.56 -6.61
N GLN A 133 5.41 -1.92 -5.57
CA GLN A 133 5.65 -1.04 -4.42
C GLN A 133 6.39 0.24 -4.83
N VAL A 134 7.36 0.15 -5.74
CA VAL A 134 8.06 1.35 -6.25
C VAL A 134 7.09 2.26 -7.00
N ILE A 135 6.18 1.71 -7.82
CA ILE A 135 5.16 2.48 -8.53
C ILE A 135 4.23 3.17 -7.53
N GLU A 136 3.72 2.44 -6.54
CA GLU A 136 2.86 3.00 -5.49
C GLU A 136 3.56 4.10 -4.68
N ALA A 137 4.83 3.90 -4.32
CA ALA A 137 5.62 4.91 -3.62
C ALA A 137 5.79 6.19 -4.45
N ARG A 138 6.02 6.07 -5.77
CA ARG A 138 6.10 7.20 -6.70
C ARG A 138 4.77 7.95 -6.79
N GLN A 139 3.66 7.24 -6.90
CA GLN A 139 2.32 7.83 -6.93
C GLN A 139 2.02 8.60 -5.63
N ARG A 140 2.36 8.04 -4.47
CA ARG A 140 2.25 8.74 -3.18
C ARG A 140 3.09 10.02 -3.14
N LEU A 141 4.32 9.98 -3.66
CA LEU A 141 5.18 11.17 -3.76
C LEU A 141 4.57 12.24 -4.67
N GLU A 142 3.94 11.83 -5.77
CA GLU A 142 3.25 12.76 -6.69
C GLU A 142 2.05 13.42 -6.00
N LEU A 143 1.23 12.63 -5.30
CA LEU A 143 0.13 13.15 -4.48
C LEU A 143 0.63 14.14 -3.42
N MET A 144 1.74 13.86 -2.74
CA MET A 144 2.31 14.74 -1.72
C MET A 144 2.86 16.06 -2.30
N LYS A 145 3.37 16.05 -3.53
CA LYS A 145 3.87 17.26 -4.23
C LYS A 145 2.73 18.14 -4.73
N THR A 146 1.54 17.61 -4.88
CA THR A 146 0.36 18.34 -5.35
C THR A 146 -0.16 19.28 -4.26
N ARG A 147 -0.06 20.60 -4.47
CA ARG A 147 -0.37 21.63 -3.45
C ARG A 147 -1.87 21.80 -3.21
N SER A 148 -2.65 21.75 -4.27
CA SER A 148 -4.11 21.94 -4.20
C SER A 148 -4.81 20.68 -3.69
N ALA A 149 -5.63 20.80 -2.66
CA ALA A 149 -6.48 19.70 -2.19
C ALA A 149 -7.39 19.15 -3.30
N LYS A 150 -7.90 20.04 -4.17
CA LYS A 150 -8.75 19.66 -5.31
C LYS A 150 -7.99 18.82 -6.32
N GLU A 151 -6.80 19.24 -6.71
CA GLU A 151 -5.94 18.50 -7.65
C GLU A 151 -5.50 17.18 -7.05
N ARG A 152 -5.14 17.16 -5.75
CA ARG A 152 -4.73 15.93 -5.05
C ARG A 152 -5.85 14.90 -5.00
N VAL A 153 -7.08 15.33 -4.70
CA VAL A 153 -8.24 14.44 -4.72
C VAL A 153 -8.54 13.95 -6.13
N MET A 154 -8.48 14.82 -7.15
CA MET A 154 -8.69 14.41 -8.54
C MET A 154 -7.64 13.40 -8.99
N LEU A 155 -6.35 13.65 -8.71
CA LEU A 155 -5.27 12.74 -9.04
C LEU A 155 -5.45 11.38 -8.35
N TYR A 156 -5.82 11.38 -7.07
CA TYR A 156 -6.14 10.13 -6.36
C TYR A 156 -7.27 9.36 -7.02
N LEU A 157 -8.36 10.06 -7.36
CA LEU A 157 -9.51 9.43 -8.02
C LEU A 157 -9.12 8.86 -9.39
N ASP A 158 -8.32 9.58 -10.18
CA ASP A 158 -7.86 9.13 -11.50
C ASP A 158 -6.95 7.89 -11.39
N LEU A 159 -6.01 7.88 -10.44
CA LEU A 159 -5.11 6.76 -10.20
C LEU A 159 -5.85 5.48 -9.77
N HIS A 160 -7.00 5.62 -9.08
CA HIS A 160 -7.75 4.48 -8.56
C HIS A 160 -8.98 4.12 -9.40
N ALA A 161 -9.34 4.95 -10.39
CA ALA A 161 -10.47 4.69 -11.27
C ALA A 161 -10.15 3.56 -12.27
N GLY A 162 -11.16 2.76 -12.57
CA GLY A 162 -11.08 1.78 -13.66
C GLY A 162 -11.03 2.44 -15.05
N PRO A 163 -10.89 1.65 -16.13
CA PRO A 163 -10.77 2.15 -17.51
C PRO A 163 -11.94 3.04 -17.96
N GLN A 164 -13.10 2.89 -17.32
CA GLN A 164 -14.31 3.66 -17.59
C GLN A 164 -14.43 4.90 -16.69
N GLY A 165 -13.38 5.25 -15.93
CA GLY A 165 -13.41 6.35 -14.98
C GLY A 165 -14.27 6.08 -13.74
N LEU A 166 -14.60 4.81 -13.46
CA LEU A 166 -15.41 4.41 -12.31
C LEU A 166 -14.53 3.93 -11.17
N LEU A 167 -14.74 4.50 -9.99
CA LEU A 167 -14.12 4.08 -8.74
C LEU A 167 -15.21 3.60 -7.77
N THR A 168 -15.02 2.41 -7.19
CA THR A 168 -15.81 1.96 -6.03
C THR A 168 -14.93 2.07 -4.79
N LEU A 169 -15.32 2.92 -3.85
CA LEU A 169 -14.61 3.11 -2.59
C LEU A 169 -14.75 1.85 -1.75
N LYS A 170 -13.62 1.20 -1.49
CA LYS A 170 -13.51 -0.01 -0.64
C LYS A 170 -13.10 0.34 0.79
N SER A 171 -12.49 1.51 0.97
CA SER A 171 -12.05 2.05 2.26
C SER A 171 -13.02 3.11 2.76
N GLU A 172 -13.02 3.35 4.07
CA GLU A 172 -13.75 4.48 4.60
C GLU A 172 -13.17 5.80 4.07
N LEU A 173 -14.04 6.77 3.79
CA LEU A 173 -13.61 8.09 3.27
C LEU A 173 -12.61 8.80 4.20
N GLN A 174 -12.61 8.45 5.48
CA GLN A 174 -11.66 8.96 6.46
C GLN A 174 -10.24 8.44 6.23
N ASP A 175 -10.09 7.17 5.84
CA ASP A 175 -8.79 6.58 5.54
C ASP A 175 -8.19 7.25 4.30
N ILE A 176 -9.01 7.47 3.26
CA ILE A 176 -8.60 8.19 2.05
C ILE A 176 -8.21 9.64 2.37
N ALA A 177 -8.97 10.33 3.20
CA ALA A 177 -8.64 11.70 3.62
C ALA A 177 -7.26 11.72 4.31
N SER A 178 -7.01 10.78 5.22
CA SER A 178 -5.74 10.66 5.94
C SER A 178 -4.58 10.36 4.99
N GLU A 179 -4.78 9.47 4.01
CA GLU A 179 -3.79 9.15 2.98
C GLU A 179 -3.41 10.38 2.14
N LEU A 180 -4.38 11.23 1.85
CA LEU A 180 -4.20 12.49 1.13
C LEU A 180 -3.70 13.65 2.00
N GLY A 181 -3.46 13.44 3.30
CA GLY A 181 -3.07 14.49 4.23
C GLY A 181 -4.13 15.58 4.40
N LEU A 182 -5.41 15.21 4.31
CA LEU A 182 -6.55 16.09 4.47
C LEU A 182 -7.33 15.75 5.74
N THR A 183 -7.96 16.75 6.35
CA THR A 183 -9.00 16.47 7.34
C THR A 183 -10.24 15.91 6.65
N ARG A 184 -11.05 15.16 7.39
CA ARG A 184 -12.31 14.60 6.88
C ARG A 184 -13.18 15.71 6.26
N GLU A 185 -13.32 16.83 6.95
CA GLU A 185 -14.15 17.97 6.48
C GLU A 185 -13.58 18.57 5.20
N ALA A 186 -12.25 18.74 5.10
CA ALA A 186 -11.60 19.27 3.91
C ALA A 186 -11.80 18.33 2.72
N PHE A 187 -11.70 17.03 2.92
CA PHE A 187 -11.93 16.02 1.89
C PHE A 187 -13.37 16.03 1.39
N TYR A 188 -14.38 15.99 2.29
CA TYR A 188 -15.79 16.05 1.91
C TYR A 188 -16.14 17.35 1.18
N ARG A 189 -15.64 18.50 1.65
CA ARG A 189 -15.82 19.79 1.01
C ARG A 189 -15.22 19.80 -0.40
N THR A 190 -14.07 19.16 -0.57
CA THR A 190 -13.40 19.05 -1.88
C THR A 190 -14.20 18.17 -2.83
N LEU A 191 -14.69 17.02 -2.38
CA LEU A 191 -15.57 16.15 -3.19
C LEU A 191 -16.84 16.88 -3.62
N ALA A 192 -17.51 17.58 -2.71
CA ALA A 192 -18.70 18.38 -3.04
C ALA A 192 -18.40 19.52 -4.04
N SER A 193 -17.21 20.14 -3.96
CA SER A 193 -16.77 21.14 -4.93
C SER A 193 -16.53 20.55 -6.32
N LEU A 194 -15.92 19.36 -6.40
CA LEU A 194 -15.69 18.64 -7.65
C LEU A 194 -17.00 18.20 -8.31
N GLU A 195 -17.95 17.74 -7.51
CA GLU A 195 -19.27 17.33 -7.98
C GLU A 195 -20.08 18.52 -8.53
N ARG A 196 -20.09 19.64 -7.81
CA ARG A 196 -20.71 20.90 -8.30
C ARG A 196 -20.07 21.45 -9.58
N ALA A 197 -18.75 21.24 -9.73
CA ALA A 197 -18.04 21.61 -10.95
C ALA A 197 -18.26 20.61 -12.10
N GLY A 198 -19.02 19.54 -11.90
CA GLY A 198 -19.28 18.52 -12.90
C GLY A 198 -18.07 17.63 -13.24
N ALA A 199 -17.00 17.70 -12.44
CA ALA A 199 -15.80 16.89 -12.65
C ALA A 199 -15.98 15.42 -12.21
N ILE A 200 -16.86 15.20 -11.22
CA ILE A 200 -17.22 13.88 -10.71
C ILE A 200 -18.72 13.76 -10.51
N GLU A 201 -19.21 12.54 -10.49
CA GLU A 201 -20.57 12.18 -10.07
C GLU A 201 -20.47 11.10 -8.99
N ARG A 202 -21.23 11.28 -7.90
CA ARG A 202 -21.24 10.34 -6.78
C ARG A 202 -22.58 9.64 -6.65
N SER A 203 -22.53 8.32 -6.43
CA SER A 203 -23.70 7.51 -6.13
C SER A 203 -23.34 6.48 -5.06
N GLY A 204 -23.66 6.77 -3.79
CA GLY A 204 -23.25 5.96 -2.65
C GLY A 204 -21.72 5.83 -2.56
N ALA A 205 -21.21 4.60 -2.58
CA ALA A 205 -19.78 4.31 -2.57
C ALA A 205 -19.10 4.41 -3.96
N ARG A 206 -19.84 4.79 -5.01
CA ARG A 206 -19.29 4.90 -6.37
C ARG A 206 -19.04 6.35 -6.74
N ILE A 207 -17.90 6.57 -7.40
CA ILE A 207 -17.51 7.87 -7.97
C ILE A 207 -17.21 7.64 -9.45
N ALA A 208 -17.86 8.40 -10.31
CA ALA A 208 -17.58 8.44 -11.75
C ALA A 208 -16.83 9.73 -12.07
N LEU A 209 -15.68 9.61 -12.71
CA LEU A 209 -14.93 10.73 -13.27
C LEU A 209 -15.59 11.17 -14.58
N LYS A 210 -15.91 12.44 -14.71
CA LYS A 210 -16.37 13.03 -15.96
C LYS A 210 -15.17 13.58 -16.70
N ARG A 211 -14.75 12.90 -17.78
CA ARG A 211 -13.69 13.43 -18.64
C ARG A 211 -14.16 14.74 -19.26
N VAL A 212 -13.37 15.78 -19.10
CA VAL A 212 -13.57 17.01 -19.87
C VAL A 212 -13.26 16.65 -21.34
N PRO A 213 -14.19 16.82 -22.29
CA PRO A 213 -13.88 16.61 -23.69
C PRO A 213 -12.80 17.61 -24.10
N GLY A 214 -11.62 17.12 -24.50
CA GLY A 214 -10.59 17.96 -25.09
C GLY A 214 -9.41 18.35 -24.21
N ALA A 215 -9.00 17.52 -23.23
CA ALA A 215 -7.70 17.65 -22.58
C ALA A 215 -6.71 16.61 -23.16
#